data_b1296ac9f7cbc32add0ad0068f5fd84f
#
_entry.id   b1296ac9f7cbc32add0ad0068f5fd84f
#
_cell.length_a   1.000
_cell.length_b   1.000
_cell.length_c   1.000
_cell.angle_alpha   90.00
_cell.angle_beta   90.00
_cell.angle_gamma   90.00
#
_symmetry.space_group_name_H-M   'P 1'
#
loop_
_entity.id
_entity.type
_entity.pdbx_description
1 polymer ?
#
loop_
_entity_poly.entity_id
_entity_poly.type
_entity_poly.pdbx_seq_one_letter_code
_entity_poly.pdbx_strand_id
1 'polypeptide(L)'
;MEAILLYLSLTLLSFLVAFKLILKTRITRPKHLPPSPPSLPIIGHLHLIKKPFHRTFHALSQKYGQIFSLKFGSQFVVIVSSPSAVEECFTKNDIVLANRPPFLLGKHVSYNNTTLGQSPYGDHWRNLRRISTLEIFSNNRLNKFLGIRSDEIKHLLRNLSRNSCHGFAKVELQSMLLEMTFNNIMRMVAGKRYYKYGEDVKDEEEARQFRRIIKELTRFGGASTPAEFVPILRWMDYGGLEKKLKSLSKRTDEFLQALIDEKRHKEEEGNTMIDHMLSLQKSQPEYYTDQIIKGLILVSALNNSSSLIEKTRKSWFCFILTS
;
A
#
# COMPACT_ATOMS: atom_id res chain seq x y z
N MET A 1 27.11 -21.41 -47.01
CA MET A 1 27.41 -21.92 -45.65
C MET A 1 28.26 -20.94 -44.84
N GLU A 2 29.34 -20.41 -45.40
CA GLU A 2 30.28 -19.51 -44.69
C GLU A 2 29.61 -18.21 -44.20
N ALA A 3 28.77 -17.55 -44.99
CA ALA A 3 28.06 -16.36 -44.59
C ALA A 3 27.12 -16.58 -43.39
N ILE A 4 26.45 -17.73 -43.28
CA ILE A 4 25.56 -18.08 -42.17
C ILE A 4 26.36 -18.30 -40.90
N LEU A 5 27.52 -18.98 -40.98
CA LEU A 5 28.45 -19.16 -39.86
C LEU A 5 29.03 -17.85 -39.38
N LEU A 6 29.33 -16.92 -40.27
CA LEU A 6 29.81 -15.59 -39.93
C LEU A 6 28.71 -14.76 -39.20
N TYR A 7 27.46 -14.77 -39.64
CA TYR A 7 26.37 -14.12 -38.92
C TYR A 7 26.09 -14.73 -37.56
N LEU A 8 26.14 -16.07 -37.44
CA LEU A 8 25.99 -16.77 -36.15
C LEU A 8 27.12 -16.42 -35.16
N SER A 9 28.35 -16.34 -35.63
CA SER A 9 29.50 -15.97 -34.79
C SER A 9 29.42 -14.49 -34.34
N LEU A 10 29.02 -13.58 -35.22
CA LEU A 10 28.83 -12.16 -34.89
C LEU A 10 27.67 -11.94 -33.91
N THR A 11 26.56 -12.67 -34.07
CA THR A 11 25.44 -12.60 -33.13
C THR A 11 25.82 -13.19 -31.75
N LEU A 12 26.56 -14.29 -31.71
CA LEU A 12 27.06 -14.85 -30.47
C LEU A 12 28.06 -13.91 -29.79
N LEU A 13 28.97 -13.30 -30.55
CA LEU A 13 29.93 -12.34 -30.03
C LEU A 13 29.24 -11.10 -29.48
N SER A 14 28.27 -10.53 -30.20
CA SER A 14 27.47 -9.38 -29.74
C SER A 14 26.70 -9.72 -28.47
N PHE A 15 26.13 -10.92 -28.39
CA PHE A 15 25.46 -11.41 -27.17
C PHE A 15 26.43 -11.55 -26.01
N LEU A 16 27.62 -12.12 -26.21
CA LEU A 16 28.66 -12.24 -25.19
C LEU A 16 29.20 -10.87 -24.74
N VAL A 17 29.37 -9.94 -25.65
CA VAL A 17 29.77 -8.55 -25.32
C VAL A 17 28.65 -7.83 -24.55
N ALA A 18 27.41 -7.93 -25.00
CA ALA A 18 26.26 -7.37 -24.31
C ALA A 18 26.11 -8.02 -22.90
N PHE A 19 26.27 -9.33 -22.80
CA PHE A 19 26.25 -10.06 -21.53
C PHE A 19 27.40 -9.62 -20.60
N LYS A 20 28.63 -9.46 -21.11
CA LYS A 20 29.74 -8.89 -20.35
C LYS A 20 29.51 -7.45 -19.93
N LEU A 21 28.93 -6.63 -20.79
CA LEU A 21 28.58 -5.23 -20.44
C LEU A 21 27.51 -5.18 -19.36
N ILE A 22 26.48 -6.02 -19.47
CA ILE A 22 25.43 -6.19 -18.44
C ILE A 22 26.02 -6.71 -17.12
N LEU A 23 26.98 -7.62 -17.17
CA LEU A 23 27.69 -8.09 -15.99
C LEU A 23 28.68 -7.02 -15.45
N LYS A 24 29.25 -6.18 -16.32
CA LYS A 24 30.22 -5.13 -15.97
C LYS A 24 29.54 -3.85 -15.47
N THR A 25 28.27 -3.63 -15.73
CA THR A 25 27.44 -2.73 -14.94
C THR A 25 27.27 -3.34 -13.54
N ARG A 26 28.37 -3.59 -12.88
CA ARG A 26 28.41 -3.70 -11.43
C ARG A 26 27.90 -2.36 -10.94
N ILE A 27 26.61 -2.33 -10.57
CA ILE A 27 26.11 -1.31 -9.65
C ILE A 27 27.17 -1.25 -8.58
N THR A 28 27.89 -0.13 -8.54
CA THR A 28 29.00 0.10 -7.61
C THR A 28 28.45 -0.25 -6.23
N ARG A 29 28.94 -1.31 -5.62
CA ARG A 29 28.51 -1.66 -4.26
C ARG A 29 28.79 -0.43 -3.40
N PRO A 30 27.81 0.15 -2.73
CA PRO A 30 28.08 1.22 -1.77
C PRO A 30 29.16 0.73 -0.80
N LYS A 31 30.16 1.55 -0.57
CA LYS A 31 31.19 1.26 0.44
C LYS A 31 30.46 1.20 1.79
N HIS A 32 30.75 0.17 2.61
CA HIS A 32 30.19 0.01 3.96
C HIS A 32 28.75 -0.53 4.05
N LEU A 33 28.33 -1.43 3.15
CA LEU A 33 27.08 -2.16 3.37
C LEU A 33 27.21 -3.15 4.53
N PRO A 34 26.14 -3.35 5.32
CA PRO A 34 26.05 -4.41 6.32
C PRO A 34 26.26 -5.81 5.72
N PRO A 35 26.53 -6.84 6.55
CA PRO A 35 26.69 -8.22 6.10
C PRO A 35 25.55 -8.66 5.16
N SER A 36 25.90 -9.50 4.17
CA SER A 36 24.97 -9.89 3.11
C SER A 36 25.18 -11.35 2.74
N PRO A 37 24.11 -12.12 2.45
CA PRO A 37 24.20 -13.43 1.82
C PRO A 37 24.90 -13.35 0.45
N PRO A 38 25.37 -14.48 -0.10
CA PRO A 38 25.77 -14.56 -1.51
C PRO A 38 24.59 -14.21 -2.44
N SER A 39 24.83 -13.30 -3.39
CA SER A 39 23.80 -12.85 -4.35
C SER A 39 23.96 -13.51 -5.71
N LEU A 40 22.83 -13.86 -6.34
CA LEU A 40 22.81 -14.32 -7.72
C LEU A 40 22.92 -13.13 -8.70
N PRO A 41 23.50 -13.33 -9.90
CA PRO A 41 23.48 -12.33 -10.95
C PRO A 41 22.04 -11.90 -11.29
N ILE A 42 21.84 -10.65 -11.69
CA ILE A 42 20.58 -10.05 -12.13
C ILE A 42 19.52 -9.98 -11.01
N ILE A 43 19.08 -11.11 -10.48
CA ILE A 43 17.97 -11.18 -9.50
C ILE A 43 18.42 -10.89 -8.05
N GLY A 44 19.73 -10.94 -7.77
CA GLY A 44 20.24 -10.71 -6.41
C GLY A 44 19.76 -11.77 -5.44
N HIS A 45 19.10 -11.35 -4.36
CA HIS A 45 18.57 -12.20 -3.29
C HIS A 45 17.07 -12.49 -3.40
N LEU A 46 16.40 -12.11 -4.50
CA LEU A 46 14.96 -12.36 -4.67
C LEU A 46 14.60 -13.85 -4.53
N HIS A 47 15.49 -14.76 -4.88
CA HIS A 47 15.31 -16.21 -4.73
C HIS A 47 15.21 -16.68 -3.27
N LEU A 48 15.77 -15.91 -2.32
CA LEU A 48 15.72 -16.24 -0.89
C LEU A 48 14.39 -15.82 -0.25
N ILE A 49 13.62 -14.93 -0.90
CA ILE A 49 12.45 -14.30 -0.30
C ILE A 49 11.23 -15.20 -0.48
N LYS A 50 10.83 -15.83 0.61
CA LYS A 50 9.64 -16.68 0.69
C LYS A 50 8.57 -16.04 1.55
N LYS A 51 7.30 -16.22 1.20
CA LYS A 51 6.17 -15.80 2.04
C LYS A 51 5.97 -16.76 3.20
N PRO A 52 5.66 -16.29 4.39
CA PRO A 52 5.53 -14.88 4.80
C PRO A 52 6.92 -14.25 5.03
N PHE A 53 7.13 -13.05 4.48
CA PHE A 53 8.43 -12.34 4.44
C PHE A 53 9.11 -12.19 5.79
N HIS A 54 8.35 -11.90 6.85
CA HIS A 54 8.88 -11.72 8.19
C HIS A 54 9.62 -12.96 8.73
N ARG A 55 9.18 -14.17 8.39
CA ARG A 55 9.89 -15.41 8.79
C ARG A 55 11.20 -15.57 8.04
N THR A 56 11.22 -15.24 6.76
CA THR A 56 12.45 -15.26 5.97
C THR A 56 13.48 -14.26 6.50
N PHE A 57 13.05 -13.02 6.79
CA PHE A 57 13.94 -12.00 7.34
C PHE A 57 14.41 -12.36 8.76
N HIS A 58 13.56 -12.96 9.58
CA HIS A 58 13.99 -13.48 10.87
C HIS A 58 15.08 -14.55 10.75
N ALA A 59 14.89 -15.54 9.90
CA ALA A 59 15.89 -16.59 9.69
C ALA A 59 17.22 -16.01 9.15
N LEU A 60 17.16 -15.03 8.26
CA LEU A 60 18.35 -14.34 7.76
C LEU A 60 19.02 -13.48 8.85
N SER A 61 18.26 -12.82 9.73
CA SER A 61 18.83 -12.02 10.83
C SER A 61 19.57 -12.86 11.86
N GLN A 62 19.13 -14.09 12.09
CA GLN A 62 19.85 -15.04 12.96
C GLN A 62 21.22 -15.45 12.38
N LYS A 63 21.32 -15.47 11.04
CA LYS A 63 22.55 -15.91 10.34
C LYS A 63 23.51 -14.75 10.04
N TYR A 64 23.00 -13.59 9.65
CA TYR A 64 23.81 -12.45 9.15
C TYR A 64 23.84 -11.26 10.11
N GLY A 65 23.16 -11.37 11.24
CA GLY A 65 23.04 -10.30 12.24
C GLY A 65 21.76 -9.49 12.11
N GLN A 66 21.49 -8.70 13.15
CA GLN A 66 20.23 -7.92 13.25
C GLN A 66 20.12 -6.76 12.24
N ILE A 67 21.23 -6.37 11.63
CA ILE A 67 21.28 -5.41 10.54
C ILE A 67 22.05 -6.08 9.40
N PHE A 68 21.39 -6.33 8.28
CA PHE A 68 22.01 -6.97 7.11
C PHE A 68 21.47 -6.39 5.81
N SER A 69 22.22 -6.57 4.73
CA SER A 69 21.85 -6.05 3.42
C SER A 69 21.45 -7.15 2.45
N LEU A 70 20.47 -6.82 1.61
CA LEU A 70 20.03 -7.67 0.50
C LEU A 70 20.10 -6.85 -0.79
N LYS A 71 20.20 -7.55 -1.92
CA LYS A 71 20.08 -6.96 -3.24
C LYS A 71 18.84 -7.55 -3.92
N PHE A 72 17.85 -6.71 -4.23
CA PHE A 72 16.66 -7.09 -4.96
C PHE A 72 16.79 -6.56 -6.40
N GLY A 73 17.17 -7.47 -7.32
CA GLY A 73 17.47 -7.06 -8.68
C GLY A 73 18.55 -5.96 -8.73
N SER A 74 18.16 -4.75 -9.12
CA SER A 74 19.04 -3.57 -9.17
C SER A 74 19.13 -2.77 -7.85
N GLN A 75 18.22 -3.00 -6.90
CA GLN A 75 18.09 -2.18 -5.69
C GLN A 75 18.78 -2.83 -4.49
N PHE A 76 19.43 -2.01 -3.66
CA PHE A 76 19.95 -2.42 -2.36
C PHE A 76 18.92 -2.15 -1.27
N VAL A 77 18.78 -3.11 -0.38
CA VAL A 77 17.80 -3.08 0.71
C VAL A 77 18.53 -3.41 2.00
N VAL A 78 18.37 -2.60 3.02
CA VAL A 78 18.88 -2.88 4.37
C VAL A 78 17.72 -3.33 5.24
N ILE A 79 17.88 -4.47 5.88
CA ILE A 79 16.92 -5.03 6.83
C ILE A 79 17.42 -4.73 8.24
N VAL A 80 16.58 -4.06 9.01
CA VAL A 80 16.85 -3.72 10.41
C VAL A 80 15.86 -4.46 11.30
N SER A 81 16.36 -5.30 12.19
CA SER A 81 15.56 -6.13 13.12
C SER A 81 15.88 -5.83 14.59
N SER A 82 16.94 -5.06 14.88
CA SER A 82 17.23 -4.62 16.25
C SER A 82 16.23 -3.57 16.70
N PRO A 83 15.54 -3.73 17.86
CA PRO A 83 14.62 -2.72 18.37
C PRO A 83 15.26 -1.35 18.57
N SER A 84 16.49 -1.30 19.12
CA SER A 84 17.22 -0.04 19.33
C SER A 84 17.61 0.65 18.03
N ALA A 85 18.06 -0.12 17.03
CA ALA A 85 18.38 0.44 15.71
C ALA A 85 17.12 0.92 14.97
N VAL A 86 16.00 0.22 15.12
CA VAL A 86 14.69 0.64 14.59
C VAL A 86 14.24 1.94 15.25
N GLU A 87 14.37 2.06 16.57
CA GLU A 87 14.05 3.29 17.30
C GLU A 87 14.91 4.46 16.79
N GLU A 88 16.21 4.26 16.59
CA GLU A 88 17.10 5.27 16.04
C GLU A 88 16.71 5.68 14.61
N CYS A 89 16.31 4.72 13.76
CA CYS A 89 15.83 5.00 12.41
C CYS A 89 14.57 5.88 12.40
N PHE A 90 13.64 5.68 13.36
CA PHE A 90 12.36 6.40 13.39
C PHE A 90 12.35 7.63 14.32
N THR A 91 13.45 7.93 14.98
CA THR A 91 13.59 9.13 15.83
C THR A 91 14.68 10.05 15.29
N LYS A 92 15.96 9.67 15.43
CA LYS A 92 17.08 10.52 15.04
C LYS A 92 17.23 10.67 13.53
N ASN A 93 16.92 9.62 12.76
CA ASN A 93 17.13 9.54 11.32
C ASN A 93 15.83 9.49 10.53
N ASP A 94 14.68 9.83 11.14
CA ASP A 94 13.36 9.68 10.53
C ASP A 94 13.22 10.45 9.21
N ILE A 95 13.71 11.70 9.17
CA ILE A 95 13.67 12.55 7.97
C ILE A 95 14.47 11.94 6.82
N VAL A 96 15.68 11.44 7.10
CA VAL A 96 16.56 10.85 6.08
C VAL A 96 15.98 9.56 5.52
N LEU A 97 15.30 8.77 6.36
CA LEU A 97 14.73 7.46 6.03
C LEU A 97 13.24 7.51 5.67
N ALA A 98 12.62 8.70 5.69
CA ALA A 98 11.18 8.85 5.49
C ALA A 98 10.69 8.59 4.06
N ASN A 99 11.58 8.63 3.06
CA ASN A 99 11.18 8.48 1.67
C ASN A 99 10.67 7.06 1.36
N ARG A 100 9.72 6.99 0.42
CA ARG A 100 9.13 5.72 -0.05
C ARG A 100 9.71 5.34 -1.39
N PRO A 101 9.95 4.05 -1.63
CA PRO A 101 10.39 3.60 -2.94
C PRO A 101 9.29 3.82 -3.98
N PRO A 102 9.63 4.25 -5.22
CA PRO A 102 8.67 4.54 -6.28
C PRO A 102 8.17 3.26 -6.96
N PHE A 103 7.27 2.54 -6.31
CA PHE A 103 6.62 1.35 -6.85
C PHE A 103 5.54 1.67 -7.89
N LEU A 104 5.25 0.71 -8.77
CA LEU A 104 4.20 0.84 -9.79
C LEU A 104 2.82 1.12 -9.19
N LEU A 105 2.52 0.55 -8.04
CA LEU A 105 1.28 0.84 -7.31
C LEU A 105 1.19 2.33 -6.96
N GLY A 106 2.25 2.92 -6.43
CA GLY A 106 2.31 4.34 -6.11
C GLY A 106 2.14 5.22 -7.35
N LYS A 107 2.77 4.84 -8.46
CA LYS A 107 2.68 5.55 -9.74
C LYS A 107 1.24 5.58 -10.27
N HIS A 108 0.56 4.45 -10.32
CA HIS A 108 -0.76 4.35 -10.98
C HIS A 108 -1.93 4.61 -10.03
N VAL A 109 -1.94 3.99 -8.85
CA VAL A 109 -3.09 4.01 -7.95
C VAL A 109 -3.03 5.17 -6.94
N SER A 110 -1.82 5.59 -6.57
CA SER A 110 -1.63 6.69 -5.60
C SER A 110 -1.32 8.04 -6.28
N TYR A 111 -1.91 8.27 -7.45
CA TYR A 111 -1.80 9.54 -8.19
C TYR A 111 -0.35 10.00 -8.34
N ASN A 112 0.50 9.16 -8.91
CA ASN A 112 1.93 9.42 -9.08
C ASN A 112 2.65 9.71 -7.74
N ASN A 113 2.40 8.87 -6.73
CA ASN A 113 2.96 8.96 -5.37
C ASN A 113 2.59 10.26 -4.63
N THR A 114 1.43 10.87 -4.89
CA THR A 114 0.99 12.10 -4.20
C THR A 114 0.09 11.83 -2.99
N THR A 115 -0.30 10.59 -2.71
CA THR A 115 -1.08 10.28 -1.50
C THR A 115 -0.21 10.28 -0.24
N LEU A 116 -0.81 10.49 0.92
CA LEU A 116 -0.13 10.50 2.23
C LEU A 116 0.75 9.26 2.47
N GLY A 117 0.31 8.07 2.00
CA GLY A 117 1.03 6.81 2.19
C GLY A 117 2.23 6.62 1.28
N GLN A 118 2.27 7.29 0.12
CA GLN A 118 3.28 7.09 -0.93
C GLN A 118 4.12 8.32 -1.24
N SER A 119 3.69 9.50 -0.79
CA SER A 119 4.41 10.75 -1.04
C SER A 119 5.78 10.76 -0.35
N PRO A 120 6.82 11.23 -1.04
CA PRO A 120 8.11 11.51 -0.43
C PRO A 120 7.98 12.55 0.70
N TYR A 121 8.92 12.51 1.65
CA TYR A 121 8.97 13.52 2.70
C TYR A 121 9.24 14.91 2.10
N GLY A 122 8.41 15.87 2.46
CA GLY A 122 8.50 17.25 1.97
C GLY A 122 7.25 18.06 2.36
N ASP A 123 7.11 19.27 1.81
CA ASP A 123 6.01 20.19 2.15
C ASP A 123 4.65 19.60 1.84
N HIS A 124 4.51 18.94 0.70
CA HIS A 124 3.28 18.27 0.30
C HIS A 124 2.88 17.19 1.31
N TRP A 125 3.81 16.30 1.70
CA TRP A 125 3.54 15.27 2.69
C TRP A 125 3.22 15.85 4.07
N ARG A 126 3.95 16.88 4.51
CA ARG A 126 3.68 17.59 5.78
C ARG A 126 2.27 18.17 5.81
N ASN A 127 1.85 18.78 4.70
CA ASN A 127 0.50 19.32 4.56
C ASN A 127 -0.57 18.23 4.61
N LEU A 128 -0.41 17.13 3.85
CA LEU A 128 -1.34 15.99 3.90
C LEU A 128 -1.43 15.40 5.31
N ARG A 129 -0.30 15.27 6.00
CA ARG A 129 -0.27 14.79 7.39
C ARG A 129 -0.99 15.76 8.32
N ARG A 130 -0.77 17.06 8.18
CA ARG A 130 -1.46 18.09 8.97
C ARG A 130 -2.97 18.02 8.78
N ILE A 131 -3.44 17.97 7.53
CA ILE A 131 -4.86 17.84 7.21
C ILE A 131 -5.43 16.57 7.84
N SER A 132 -4.78 15.43 7.64
CA SER A 132 -5.23 14.16 8.20
C SER A 132 -5.33 14.21 9.72
N THR A 133 -4.36 14.82 10.40
CA THR A 133 -4.32 14.90 11.87
C THR A 133 -5.36 15.87 12.42
N LEU A 134 -5.51 17.05 11.83
CA LEU A 134 -6.38 18.11 12.36
C LEU A 134 -7.83 17.91 11.92
N GLU A 135 -8.03 17.60 10.65
CA GLU A 135 -9.37 17.65 10.03
C GLU A 135 -10.07 16.28 10.01
N ILE A 136 -9.31 15.18 10.11
CA ILE A 136 -9.87 13.82 10.03
C ILE A 136 -9.75 13.09 11.37
N PHE A 137 -8.56 13.05 11.96
CA PHE A 137 -8.25 12.23 13.13
C PHE A 137 -8.11 13.02 14.44
N SER A 138 -8.52 14.31 14.48
CA SER A 138 -8.53 15.07 15.74
C SER A 138 -9.54 14.49 16.73
N ASN A 139 -9.28 14.67 18.03
CA ASN A 139 -10.18 14.19 19.09
C ASN A 139 -11.61 14.73 18.90
N ASN A 140 -11.75 15.98 18.47
CA ASN A 140 -13.06 16.58 18.21
C ASN A 140 -13.81 15.82 17.10
N ARG A 141 -13.14 15.53 15.97
CA ARG A 141 -13.73 14.75 14.86
C ARG A 141 -14.03 13.32 15.29
N LEU A 142 -13.11 12.66 15.99
CA LEU A 142 -13.32 11.31 16.49
C LEU A 142 -14.51 11.23 17.45
N ASN A 143 -14.73 12.25 18.29
CA ASN A 143 -15.89 12.31 19.19
C ASN A 143 -17.20 12.49 18.42
N LYS A 144 -17.23 13.30 17.36
CA LYS A 144 -18.41 13.43 16.49
C LYS A 144 -18.84 12.10 15.87
N PHE A 145 -17.89 11.19 15.62
CA PHE A 145 -18.14 9.88 15.04
C PHE A 145 -18.34 8.76 16.09
N LEU A 146 -18.43 9.10 17.39
CA LEU A 146 -18.63 8.10 18.44
C LEU A 146 -19.92 7.30 18.24
N GLY A 147 -21.00 7.97 17.82
CA GLY A 147 -22.28 7.33 17.50
C GLY A 147 -22.15 6.26 16.41
N ILE A 148 -21.42 6.54 15.35
CA ILE A 148 -21.16 5.59 14.26
C ILE A 148 -20.42 4.35 14.78
N ARG A 149 -19.37 4.53 15.58
CA ARG A 149 -18.60 3.42 16.15
C ARG A 149 -19.44 2.55 17.08
N SER A 150 -20.21 3.19 17.97
CA SER A 150 -21.12 2.49 18.88
C SER A 150 -22.16 1.68 18.13
N ASP A 151 -22.71 2.22 17.05
CA ASP A 151 -23.72 1.57 16.22
C ASP A 151 -23.14 0.35 15.48
N GLU A 152 -21.97 0.45 14.87
CA GLU A 152 -21.32 -0.69 14.22
C GLU A 152 -20.96 -1.82 15.21
N ILE A 153 -20.51 -1.47 16.42
CA ILE A 153 -20.28 -2.47 17.48
C ILE A 153 -21.59 -3.17 17.87
N LYS A 154 -22.68 -2.42 18.03
CA LYS A 154 -24.01 -3.01 18.34
C LYS A 154 -24.46 -3.94 17.21
N HIS A 155 -24.24 -3.60 15.95
CA HIS A 155 -24.53 -4.46 14.81
C HIS A 155 -23.72 -5.77 14.84
N LEU A 156 -22.42 -5.69 15.10
CA LEU A 156 -21.57 -6.86 15.28
C LEU A 156 -22.08 -7.77 16.40
N LEU A 157 -22.40 -7.21 17.57
CA LEU A 157 -22.89 -7.97 18.72
C LEU A 157 -24.24 -8.64 18.43
N ARG A 158 -25.18 -7.93 17.77
CA ARG A 158 -26.47 -8.50 17.34
C ARG A 158 -26.27 -9.66 16.37
N ASN A 159 -25.34 -9.54 15.41
CA ASN A 159 -25.04 -10.60 14.46
C ASN A 159 -24.45 -11.84 15.17
N LEU A 160 -23.53 -11.65 16.10
CA LEU A 160 -22.99 -12.73 16.92
C LEU A 160 -24.08 -13.41 17.76
N SER A 161 -24.96 -12.63 18.40
CA SER A 161 -26.10 -13.15 19.18
C SER A 161 -27.08 -13.96 18.33
N ARG A 162 -27.42 -13.46 17.14
CA ARG A 162 -28.31 -14.21 16.21
C ARG A 162 -27.71 -15.54 15.77
N ASN A 163 -26.40 -15.57 15.49
CA ASN A 163 -25.74 -16.81 15.07
C ASN A 163 -25.65 -17.85 16.21
N SER A 164 -25.71 -17.42 17.47
CA SER A 164 -25.61 -18.30 18.64
C SER A 164 -26.95 -18.56 19.36
N CYS A 165 -28.08 -18.09 18.83
CA CYS A 165 -29.40 -18.22 19.50
C CYS A 165 -29.86 -19.66 19.69
N HIS A 166 -29.37 -20.62 18.91
CA HIS A 166 -29.69 -22.06 19.02
C HIS A 166 -28.54 -22.90 19.58
N GLY A 167 -27.54 -22.27 20.22
CA GLY A 167 -26.38 -22.93 20.81
C GLY A 167 -25.02 -22.37 20.27
N PHE A 168 -23.96 -23.15 20.44
CA PHE A 168 -22.64 -22.76 19.97
C PHE A 168 -22.58 -22.74 18.43
N ALA A 169 -22.21 -21.59 17.85
CA ALA A 169 -22.01 -21.44 16.42
C ALA A 169 -20.53 -21.11 16.12
N LYS A 170 -19.98 -21.71 15.06
CA LYS A 170 -18.66 -21.36 14.54
C LYS A 170 -18.77 -20.07 13.75
N VAL A 171 -18.01 -19.05 14.14
CA VAL A 171 -17.95 -17.75 13.46
C VAL A 171 -16.53 -17.42 13.02
N GLU A 172 -16.39 -16.75 11.88
CA GLU A 172 -15.12 -16.21 11.38
C GLU A 172 -14.94 -14.78 11.90
N LEU A 173 -14.50 -14.65 13.15
CA LEU A 173 -14.40 -13.37 13.85
C LEU A 173 -13.52 -12.36 13.12
N GLN A 174 -12.45 -12.81 12.45
CA GLN A 174 -11.55 -11.93 11.68
C GLN A 174 -12.30 -11.20 10.55
N SER A 175 -13.11 -11.92 9.78
CA SER A 175 -13.91 -11.33 8.70
C SER A 175 -14.90 -10.30 9.27
N MET A 176 -15.63 -10.68 10.32
CA MET A 176 -16.62 -9.81 10.95
C MET A 176 -16.01 -8.51 11.51
N LEU A 177 -14.83 -8.60 12.12
CA LEU A 177 -14.11 -7.41 12.62
C LEU A 177 -13.60 -6.52 11.48
N LEU A 178 -13.13 -7.12 10.37
CA LEU A 178 -12.75 -6.37 9.18
C LEU A 178 -13.93 -5.62 8.58
N GLU A 179 -15.07 -6.29 8.41
CA GLU A 179 -16.30 -5.70 7.90
C GLU A 179 -16.80 -4.55 8.77
N MET A 180 -16.84 -4.74 10.10
CA MET A 180 -17.18 -3.69 11.05
C MET A 180 -16.24 -2.48 10.92
N THR A 181 -14.93 -2.73 10.84
CA THR A 181 -13.94 -1.66 10.73
C THR A 181 -14.08 -0.89 9.42
N PHE A 182 -14.33 -1.59 8.32
CA PHE A 182 -14.59 -0.96 7.03
C PHE A 182 -15.86 -0.11 7.03
N ASN A 183 -16.96 -0.63 7.55
CA ASN A 183 -18.20 0.13 7.67
C ASN A 183 -18.01 1.37 8.53
N ASN A 184 -17.32 1.24 9.67
CA ASN A 184 -16.98 2.38 10.52
C ASN A 184 -16.35 3.51 9.72
N ILE A 185 -15.32 3.20 8.94
CA ILE A 185 -14.60 4.21 8.20
C ILE A 185 -15.39 4.78 7.05
N MET A 186 -16.03 3.94 6.25
CA MET A 186 -16.80 4.43 5.12
C MET A 186 -18.01 5.25 5.57
N ARG A 187 -18.59 4.96 6.73
CA ARG A 187 -19.61 5.82 7.35
C ARG A 187 -19.03 7.18 7.80
N MET A 188 -17.82 7.20 8.37
CA MET A 188 -17.15 8.44 8.74
C MET A 188 -16.71 9.24 7.52
N VAL A 189 -16.25 8.57 6.45
CA VAL A 189 -15.72 9.17 5.22
C VAL A 189 -16.85 9.65 4.31
N ALA A 190 -17.79 8.78 3.98
CA ALA A 190 -18.83 8.99 2.96
C ALA A 190 -20.27 8.86 3.48
N GLY A 191 -20.48 8.47 4.73
CA GLY A 191 -21.80 8.24 5.30
C GLY A 191 -22.46 6.92 4.85
N LYS A 192 -21.71 6.00 4.24
CA LYS A 192 -22.24 4.77 3.61
C LYS A 192 -21.72 3.50 4.28
N ARG A 193 -22.53 2.44 4.27
CA ARG A 193 -22.15 1.07 4.63
C ARG A 193 -21.92 0.24 3.37
N TYR A 194 -20.87 -0.58 3.38
CA TYR A 194 -20.50 -1.45 2.26
C TYR A 194 -20.49 -2.94 2.59
N TYR A 195 -20.59 -3.29 3.87
CA TYR A 195 -20.73 -4.68 4.33
C TYR A 195 -22.06 -4.86 5.06
N LYS A 196 -22.78 -5.93 4.71
CA LYS A 196 -24.10 -6.22 5.27
C LYS A 196 -24.04 -6.81 6.67
N TYR A 197 -24.90 -6.27 7.54
CA TYR A 197 -25.43 -6.97 8.69
C TYR A 197 -26.94 -7.07 8.52
N GLY A 198 -27.41 -7.99 7.64
CA GLY A 198 -28.82 -8.07 7.26
C GLY A 198 -29.15 -7.30 5.96
N GLU A 199 -30.31 -6.61 5.90
CA GLU A 199 -30.82 -5.96 4.67
C GLU A 199 -30.37 -4.49 4.46
N ASP A 200 -29.47 -3.96 5.26
CA ASP A 200 -29.21 -2.52 5.40
C ASP A 200 -28.25 -1.88 4.35
N VAL A 201 -27.94 -2.53 3.23
CA VAL A 201 -27.13 -1.91 2.18
C VAL A 201 -28.03 -1.32 1.10
N LYS A 202 -28.08 0.00 1.00
CA LYS A 202 -28.93 0.73 0.06
C LYS A 202 -28.59 0.44 -1.40
N ASP A 203 -27.31 0.29 -1.73
CA ASP A 203 -26.83 -0.02 -3.08
C ASP A 203 -25.86 -1.21 -3.03
N GLU A 204 -26.36 -2.40 -3.38
CA GLU A 204 -25.57 -3.63 -3.37
C GLU A 204 -24.51 -3.67 -4.49
N GLU A 205 -24.77 -3.03 -5.65
CA GLU A 205 -23.82 -3.03 -6.74
C GLU A 205 -22.62 -2.10 -6.43
N GLU A 206 -22.89 -0.92 -5.88
CA GLU A 206 -21.84 -0.01 -5.39
C GLU A 206 -21.00 -0.68 -4.29
N ALA A 207 -21.66 -1.35 -3.33
CA ALA A 207 -20.99 -2.09 -2.27
C ALA A 207 -20.11 -3.22 -2.81
N ARG A 208 -20.58 -3.95 -3.83
CA ARG A 208 -19.85 -5.03 -4.48
C ARG A 208 -18.64 -4.51 -5.24
N GLN A 209 -18.79 -3.41 -5.97
CA GLN A 209 -17.69 -2.73 -6.66
C GLN A 209 -16.62 -2.26 -5.67
N PHE A 210 -17.02 -1.61 -4.59
CA PHE A 210 -16.11 -1.16 -3.53
C PHE A 210 -15.30 -2.32 -2.94
N ARG A 211 -15.99 -3.40 -2.53
CA ARG A 211 -15.32 -4.60 -1.97
C ARG A 211 -14.30 -5.22 -2.92
N ARG A 212 -14.60 -5.25 -4.24
CA ARG A 212 -13.66 -5.72 -5.27
C ARG A 212 -12.43 -4.81 -5.35
N ILE A 213 -12.62 -3.49 -5.40
CA ILE A 213 -11.54 -2.51 -5.45
C ILE A 213 -10.62 -2.69 -4.23
N ILE A 214 -11.16 -2.70 -3.01
CA ILE A 214 -10.38 -2.85 -1.78
C ILE A 214 -9.62 -4.17 -1.76
N LYS A 215 -10.25 -5.28 -2.15
CA LYS A 215 -9.59 -6.59 -2.23
C LYS A 215 -8.40 -6.59 -3.21
N GLU A 216 -8.56 -5.98 -4.38
CA GLU A 216 -7.49 -5.85 -5.36
C GLU A 216 -6.37 -4.92 -4.86
N LEU A 217 -6.71 -3.77 -4.29
CA LEU A 217 -5.76 -2.82 -3.70
C LEU A 217 -4.92 -3.47 -2.60
N THR A 218 -5.56 -4.21 -1.69
CA THR A 218 -4.87 -4.93 -0.61
C THR A 218 -3.96 -6.03 -1.16
N ARG A 219 -4.40 -6.73 -2.22
CA ARG A 219 -3.59 -7.76 -2.88
C ARG A 219 -2.32 -7.18 -3.50
N PHE A 220 -2.42 -6.03 -4.18
CA PHE A 220 -1.28 -5.38 -4.81
C PHE A 220 -0.44 -4.57 -3.82
N GLY A 221 -1.04 -3.99 -2.79
CA GLY A 221 -0.34 -3.19 -1.77
C GLY A 221 0.66 -3.97 -0.92
N GLY A 222 0.44 -5.29 -0.76
CA GLY A 222 1.36 -6.18 -0.03
C GLY A 222 2.26 -7.03 -0.92
N ALA A 223 2.19 -6.89 -2.23
CA ALA A 223 2.89 -7.75 -3.18
C ALA A 223 3.93 -6.96 -3.97
N SER A 224 5.16 -6.90 -3.44
CA SER A 224 6.30 -6.58 -4.31
C SER A 224 6.47 -7.71 -5.31
N THR A 225 6.36 -7.39 -6.59
CA THR A 225 6.61 -8.37 -7.67
C THR A 225 8.07 -8.28 -8.11
N PRO A 226 8.68 -9.36 -8.60
CA PRO A 226 10.03 -9.32 -9.16
C PRO A 226 10.21 -8.25 -10.24
N ALA A 227 9.14 -7.89 -10.97
CA ALA A 227 9.15 -6.86 -11.99
C ALA A 227 9.44 -5.45 -11.44
N GLU A 228 9.19 -5.18 -10.17
CA GLU A 228 9.53 -3.89 -9.56
C GLU A 228 11.05 -3.73 -9.32
N PHE A 229 11.77 -4.84 -9.19
CA PHE A 229 13.19 -4.86 -8.86
C PHE A 229 14.08 -5.21 -10.05
N VAL A 230 13.54 -5.86 -11.07
CA VAL A 230 14.29 -6.30 -12.26
C VAL A 230 13.80 -5.51 -13.48
N PRO A 231 14.58 -4.52 -13.97
CA PRO A 231 14.13 -3.59 -15.02
C PRO A 231 13.64 -4.28 -16.31
N ILE A 232 14.28 -5.36 -16.71
CA ILE A 232 13.88 -6.10 -17.92
C ILE A 232 12.47 -6.72 -17.79
N LEU A 233 12.10 -7.22 -16.60
CA LEU A 233 10.77 -7.77 -16.34
C LEU A 233 9.71 -6.66 -16.31
N ARG A 234 10.09 -5.46 -15.88
CA ARG A 234 9.24 -4.28 -15.93
C ARG A 234 8.99 -3.84 -17.38
N TRP A 235 10.04 -3.79 -18.18
CA TRP A 235 9.94 -3.43 -19.61
C TRP A 235 9.03 -4.39 -20.38
N MET A 236 9.08 -5.69 -20.07
CA MET A 236 8.24 -6.72 -20.69
C MET A 236 6.82 -6.79 -20.13
N ASP A 237 6.46 -5.96 -19.15
CA ASP A 237 5.21 -6.06 -18.35
C ASP A 237 4.94 -7.50 -17.88
N TYR A 238 5.96 -8.15 -17.31
CA TYR A 238 5.88 -9.53 -16.88
C TYR A 238 4.68 -9.78 -15.96
N GLY A 239 3.78 -10.67 -16.39
CA GLY A 239 2.54 -10.97 -15.70
C GLY A 239 1.42 -9.94 -15.88
N GLY A 240 1.59 -8.94 -16.77
CA GLY A 240 0.60 -7.90 -17.08
C GLY A 240 0.30 -7.01 -15.86
N LEU A 241 1.28 -6.80 -14.97
CA LEU A 241 1.09 -6.05 -13.73
C LEU A 241 0.71 -4.61 -13.99
N GLU A 242 1.43 -3.92 -14.87
CA GLU A 242 1.18 -2.51 -15.14
C GLU A 242 -0.21 -2.30 -15.77
N LYS A 243 -0.62 -3.17 -16.71
CA LYS A 243 -1.96 -3.17 -17.28
C LYS A 243 -3.05 -3.36 -16.21
N LYS A 244 -2.85 -4.30 -15.27
CA LYS A 244 -3.78 -4.54 -14.17
C LYS A 244 -3.88 -3.34 -13.23
N LEU A 245 -2.75 -2.71 -12.89
CA LEU A 245 -2.72 -1.53 -12.03
C LEU A 245 -3.36 -0.31 -12.69
N LYS A 246 -3.17 -0.10 -14.00
CA LYS A 246 -3.86 0.96 -14.78
C LYS A 246 -5.38 0.75 -14.77
N SER A 247 -5.84 -0.48 -14.99
CA SER A 247 -7.28 -0.80 -14.96
C SER A 247 -7.86 -0.60 -13.55
N LEU A 248 -7.14 -1.04 -12.50
CA LEU A 248 -7.55 -0.83 -11.12
C LEU A 248 -7.59 0.65 -10.76
N SER A 249 -6.57 1.42 -11.16
CA SER A 249 -6.51 2.87 -10.96
C SER A 249 -7.72 3.58 -11.56
N LYS A 250 -8.06 3.27 -12.81
CA LYS A 250 -9.22 3.86 -13.49
C LYS A 250 -10.52 3.58 -12.73
N ARG A 251 -10.79 2.30 -12.39
CA ARG A 251 -11.99 1.92 -11.62
C ARG A 251 -12.04 2.56 -10.23
N THR A 252 -10.89 2.67 -9.58
CA THR A 252 -10.78 3.31 -8.26
C THR A 252 -11.06 4.80 -8.36
N ASP A 253 -10.49 5.46 -9.37
CA ASP A 253 -10.68 6.90 -9.59
C ASP A 253 -12.14 7.24 -9.92
N GLU A 254 -12.78 6.49 -10.82
CA GLU A 254 -14.19 6.62 -11.16
C GLU A 254 -15.10 6.44 -9.94
N PHE A 255 -14.81 5.42 -9.12
CA PHE A 255 -15.56 5.16 -7.90
C PHE A 255 -15.43 6.31 -6.87
N LEU A 256 -14.20 6.78 -6.63
CA LEU A 256 -13.95 7.86 -5.69
C LEU A 256 -14.53 9.20 -6.19
N GLN A 257 -14.49 9.44 -7.51
CA GLN A 257 -15.13 10.62 -8.09
C GLN A 257 -16.65 10.59 -7.89
N ALA A 258 -17.29 9.45 -8.15
CA ALA A 258 -18.72 9.31 -7.94
C ALA A 258 -19.14 9.59 -6.48
N LEU A 259 -18.34 9.17 -5.49
CA LEU A 259 -18.58 9.50 -4.08
C LEU A 259 -18.49 11.00 -3.80
N ILE A 260 -17.52 11.67 -4.39
CA ILE A 260 -17.33 13.13 -4.24
C ILE A 260 -18.48 13.87 -4.91
N ASP A 261 -18.85 13.47 -6.14
CA ASP A 261 -19.91 14.13 -6.90
C ASP A 261 -21.28 13.94 -6.24
N GLU A 262 -21.57 12.76 -5.71
CA GLU A 262 -22.80 12.54 -4.94
C GLU A 262 -22.92 13.49 -3.74
N LYS A 263 -21.80 13.69 -3.04
CA LYS A 263 -21.76 14.62 -1.89
C LYS A 263 -21.84 16.08 -2.32
N ARG A 264 -21.24 16.43 -3.46
CA ARG A 264 -21.25 17.79 -4.01
C ARG A 264 -22.64 18.24 -4.44
N HIS A 265 -23.48 17.30 -4.91
CA HIS A 265 -24.86 17.58 -5.34
C HIS A 265 -25.88 17.58 -4.20
N LYS A 266 -25.51 17.11 -3.00
CA LYS A 266 -26.38 17.20 -1.82
C LYS A 266 -26.27 18.59 -1.21
N GLU A 267 -27.40 19.31 -1.12
CA GLU A 267 -27.49 20.66 -0.52
C GLU A 267 -27.35 20.65 1.00
N GLU A 268 -27.58 19.51 1.67
CA GLU A 268 -27.48 19.40 3.12
C GLU A 268 -26.01 19.37 3.58
N GLU A 269 -25.67 20.22 4.54
CA GLU A 269 -24.37 20.17 5.23
C GLU A 269 -24.22 18.84 5.99
N GLY A 270 -23.55 17.91 5.37
CA GLY A 270 -23.21 16.63 5.98
C GLY A 270 -22.04 16.74 6.97
N ASN A 271 -21.94 15.77 7.88
CA ASN A 271 -20.85 15.70 8.87
C ASN A 271 -19.73 14.72 8.49
N THR A 272 -19.69 14.22 7.24
CA THR A 272 -18.68 13.26 6.81
C THR A 272 -17.33 13.95 6.51
N MET A 273 -16.29 13.15 6.36
CA MET A 273 -14.98 13.64 5.94
C MET A 273 -15.05 14.31 4.56
N ILE A 274 -15.79 13.73 3.61
CA ILE A 274 -15.93 14.29 2.26
C ILE A 274 -16.64 15.64 2.33
N ASP A 275 -17.74 15.78 3.09
CA ASP A 275 -18.46 17.04 3.26
C ASP A 275 -17.53 18.14 3.79
N HIS A 276 -16.71 17.81 4.78
CA HIS A 276 -15.72 18.73 5.33
C HIS A 276 -14.62 19.10 4.32
N MET A 277 -14.09 18.14 3.57
CA MET A 277 -13.08 18.41 2.55
C MET A 277 -13.66 19.30 1.42
N LEU A 278 -14.90 19.09 1.04
CA LEU A 278 -15.58 19.94 0.05
C LEU A 278 -15.80 21.38 0.59
N SER A 279 -16.07 21.54 1.88
CA SER A 279 -16.15 22.89 2.49
C SER A 279 -14.79 23.59 2.47
N LEU A 280 -13.69 22.88 2.73
CA LEU A 280 -12.34 23.43 2.60
C LEU A 280 -11.97 23.74 1.14
N GLN A 281 -12.42 22.91 0.19
CA GLN A 281 -12.23 23.14 -1.24
C GLN A 281 -12.90 24.45 -1.71
N LYS A 282 -14.08 24.79 -1.19
CA LYS A 282 -14.74 26.08 -1.48
C LYS A 282 -13.90 27.28 -1.04
N SER A 283 -13.17 27.15 0.07
CA SER A 283 -12.33 28.25 0.60
C SER A 283 -10.94 28.30 -0.04
N GLN A 284 -10.37 27.16 -0.43
CA GLN A 284 -9.01 27.03 -0.99
C GLN A 284 -9.00 26.03 -2.15
N PRO A 285 -9.61 26.33 -3.31
CA PRO A 285 -9.80 25.37 -4.41
C PRO A 285 -8.49 24.92 -5.06
N GLU A 286 -7.50 25.79 -5.09
CA GLU A 286 -6.18 25.48 -5.67
C GLU A 286 -5.44 24.37 -4.89
N TYR A 287 -5.66 24.31 -3.59
CA TYR A 287 -4.99 23.35 -2.72
C TYR A 287 -5.80 22.06 -2.50
N TYR A 288 -7.08 22.16 -2.15
CA TYR A 288 -7.95 21.01 -1.88
C TYR A 288 -8.59 20.50 -3.18
N THR A 289 -7.77 19.98 -4.09
CA THR A 289 -8.26 19.40 -5.35
C THR A 289 -8.98 18.08 -5.12
N ASP A 290 -9.83 17.67 -6.07
CA ASP A 290 -10.50 16.34 -6.04
C ASP A 290 -9.48 15.20 -5.91
N GLN A 291 -8.30 15.34 -6.51
CA GLN A 291 -7.22 14.36 -6.39
C GLN A 291 -6.72 14.21 -4.95
N ILE A 292 -6.58 15.32 -4.20
CA ILE A 292 -6.19 15.28 -2.78
C ILE A 292 -7.29 14.62 -1.96
N ILE A 293 -8.55 14.98 -2.19
CA ILE A 293 -9.69 14.39 -1.49
C ILE A 293 -9.76 12.87 -1.74
N LYS A 294 -9.67 12.45 -3.00
CA LYS A 294 -9.60 11.02 -3.38
C LYS A 294 -8.44 10.30 -2.69
N GLY A 295 -7.26 10.92 -2.67
CA GLY A 295 -6.08 10.38 -1.99
C GLY A 295 -6.29 10.17 -0.49
N LEU A 296 -6.97 11.08 0.20
CA LEU A 296 -7.30 10.96 1.62
C LEU A 296 -8.35 9.87 1.87
N ILE A 297 -9.38 9.76 1.02
CA ILE A 297 -10.38 8.68 1.08
C ILE A 297 -9.68 7.32 0.92
N LEU A 298 -8.84 7.19 -0.10
CA LEU A 298 -8.12 5.96 -0.41
C LEU A 298 -7.23 5.51 0.75
N VAL A 299 -6.45 6.42 1.33
CA VAL A 299 -5.58 6.13 2.48
C VAL A 299 -6.40 5.75 3.71
N SER A 300 -7.51 6.43 3.97
CA SER A 300 -8.42 6.12 5.08
C SER A 300 -9.02 4.70 4.93
N ALA A 301 -9.43 4.33 3.73
CA ALA A 301 -9.97 3.00 3.44
C ALA A 301 -8.90 1.88 3.55
N LEU A 302 -7.67 2.13 3.10
CA LEU A 302 -6.59 1.13 3.08
C LEU A 302 -5.90 0.92 4.42
N ASN A 303 -5.69 1.97 5.22
CA ASN A 303 -4.99 1.85 6.51
C ASN A 303 -5.69 0.89 7.48
N ASN A 304 -6.98 0.70 7.34
CA ASN A 304 -7.73 -0.21 8.21
C ASN A 304 -7.71 -1.65 7.75
N SER A 305 -7.58 -1.90 6.46
CA SER A 305 -7.41 -3.28 5.96
C SER A 305 -6.04 -3.85 6.34
N SER A 306 -5.00 -3.02 6.35
CA SER A 306 -3.65 -3.43 6.70
C SER A 306 -3.40 -3.48 8.21
N SER A 307 -3.94 -2.53 9.00
CA SER A 307 -3.64 -2.43 10.43
C SER A 307 -4.17 -3.58 11.28
N LEU A 308 -5.32 -4.17 10.92
CA LEU A 308 -5.83 -5.37 11.61
C LEU A 308 -5.07 -6.64 11.25
N ILE A 309 -4.59 -6.75 10.00
CA ILE A 309 -3.80 -7.89 9.52
C ILE A 309 -2.36 -7.81 10.04
N GLU A 310 -1.79 -6.60 10.16
CA GLU A 310 -0.40 -6.39 10.59
C GLU A 310 -0.19 -6.30 12.10
N LYS A 311 -1.16 -5.86 12.90
CA LYS A 311 -1.03 -5.83 14.36
C LYS A 311 -0.82 -7.22 14.99
N THR A 312 -1.17 -8.29 14.27
CA THR A 312 -0.85 -9.67 14.67
C THR A 312 0.54 -10.14 14.22
N ARG A 313 1.24 -9.35 13.39
CA ARG A 313 2.59 -9.68 12.90
C ARG A 313 3.58 -8.67 13.42
N LYS A 314 4.59 -9.13 14.17
CA LYS A 314 5.72 -8.31 14.60
C LYS A 314 6.30 -7.61 13.37
N SER A 315 6.25 -6.27 13.36
CA SER A 315 6.72 -5.45 12.24
C SER A 315 8.22 -5.62 12.05
N TRP A 316 8.61 -6.05 10.85
CA TRP A 316 9.98 -6.01 10.37
C TRP A 316 10.11 -4.79 9.46
N PHE A 317 11.06 -3.93 9.74
CA PHE A 317 11.30 -2.74 8.95
C PHE A 317 12.32 -3.05 7.87
N CYS A 318 11.98 -2.68 6.64
CA CYS A 318 12.82 -2.83 5.47
C CYS A 318 13.05 -1.45 4.86
N PHE A 319 14.29 -1.01 4.82
CA PHE A 319 14.68 0.23 4.17
C PHE A 319 15.25 -0.07 2.79
N ILE A 320 14.74 0.59 1.77
CA ILE A 320 15.27 0.52 0.41
C ILE A 320 16.15 1.73 0.21
N LEU A 321 17.44 1.48 0.02
CA LEU A 321 18.40 2.50 -0.39
C LEU A 321 18.28 2.68 -1.91
N THR A 322 17.65 3.75 -2.34
CA THR A 322 17.69 4.19 -3.74
C THR A 322 18.95 5.01 -3.93
N SER A 323 19.86 4.53 -4.77
CA SER A 323 21.02 5.29 -5.25
C SER A 323 20.58 6.34 -6.25
#